data_d1b1052664e7c2e977e2419499f0d0c5
#
_entry.id   d1b1052664e7c2e977e2419499f0d0c5
#
_cell.length_a   1.000
_cell.length_b   1.000
_cell.length_c   1.000
_cell.angle_alpha   90.00
_cell.angle_beta   90.00
_cell.angle_gamma   90.00
#
_symmetry.space_group_name_H-M   'P 1'
#
loop_
_entity.id
_entity.type
_entity.pdbx_description
1 polymer ?
#
loop_
_entity_poly.entity_id
_entity_poly.type
_entity_poly.pdbx_seq_one_letter_code
_entity_poly.pdbx_strand_id
1 'polypeptide(L)'
;VCSSDLALHAGHASLVKRCVAENDAAVVSVFVNPTQFNDKNDLVKYPRTPEADCRLLEECGAAFVFAPSVEEMYPEPDTRRFSYAPLDTVMEGAFRPGHFNGVCQIVSKLFDAVQPDRAYFGEKDFQQLAIIREMVRQMKYPLEIVGCPIVREEDGLALSSRNARLSAEERKNALRISQTLFESRTFGASHTVAETQKFVEDTIAAAPGLRLEYFELVDGNTLQKIK
;
A
#
# COMPACT_ATOMS: atom_id res chain seq x y z
N VAL A 1 -9.17 -3.72 12.45
CA VAL A 1 -8.26 -4.67 11.76
C VAL A 1 -7.10 -3.92 11.11
N CYS A 2 -5.94 -4.53 11.05
CA CYS A 2 -4.79 -4.06 10.29
C CYS A 2 -4.43 -5.14 9.25
N SER A 3 -4.31 -4.76 7.98
CA SER A 3 -3.95 -5.69 6.91
C SER A 3 -2.50 -5.46 6.49
N SER A 4 -1.72 -6.52 6.43
CA SER A 4 -0.33 -6.49 5.98
C SER A 4 0.06 -7.75 5.24
N ASP A 5 1.03 -7.62 4.33
CA ASP A 5 1.73 -8.75 3.73
C ASP A 5 2.73 -9.34 4.74
N LEU A 6 3.39 -10.43 4.38
CA LEU A 6 4.49 -11.02 5.16
C LEU A 6 5.78 -10.16 5.12
N ALA A 7 6.75 -10.50 5.98
CA ALA A 7 7.99 -9.74 6.21
C ALA A 7 7.73 -8.32 6.72
N LEU A 8 7.14 -8.25 7.90
CA LEU A 8 6.75 -7.01 8.54
C LEU A 8 7.97 -6.15 8.89
N HIS A 9 7.78 -4.84 8.85
CA HIS A 9 8.80 -3.84 9.17
C HIS A 9 8.20 -2.72 10.04
N ALA A 10 9.01 -1.77 10.48
CA ALA A 10 8.58 -0.67 11.35
C ALA A 10 7.37 0.12 10.81
N GLY A 11 7.20 0.20 9.49
CA GLY A 11 6.01 0.79 8.89
C GLY A 11 4.74 0.02 9.24
N HIS A 12 4.76 -1.31 9.16
CA HIS A 12 3.63 -2.14 9.59
C HIS A 12 3.43 -2.06 11.11
N ALA A 13 4.51 -2.09 11.88
CA ALA A 13 4.45 -1.95 13.34
C ALA A 13 3.77 -0.64 13.76
N SER A 14 3.97 0.47 13.03
CA SER A 14 3.31 1.75 13.33
C SER A 14 1.79 1.69 13.15
N LEU A 15 1.30 0.98 12.12
CA LEU A 15 -0.13 0.74 11.92
C LEU A 15 -0.72 -0.08 13.07
N VAL A 16 -0.04 -1.17 13.43
CA VAL A 16 -0.48 -2.07 14.50
C VAL A 16 -0.52 -1.34 15.84
N LYS A 17 0.54 -0.62 16.22
CA LYS A 17 0.59 0.17 17.45
C LYS A 17 -0.53 1.21 17.53
N ARG A 18 -0.83 1.89 16.41
CA ARG A 18 -1.95 2.81 16.33
C ARG A 18 -3.29 2.09 16.50
N CYS A 19 -3.47 0.95 15.83
CA CYS A 19 -4.66 0.13 15.98
C CYS A 19 -4.88 -0.31 17.44
N VAL A 20 -3.83 -0.78 18.10
CA VAL A 20 -3.85 -1.17 19.52
C VAL A 20 -4.19 0.00 20.43
N ALA A 21 -3.64 1.18 20.17
CA ALA A 21 -3.87 2.37 21.02
C ALA A 21 -5.29 2.93 20.89
N GLU A 22 -5.97 2.70 19.78
CA GLU A 22 -7.27 3.30 19.46
C GLU A 22 -8.47 2.33 19.61
N ASN A 23 -8.22 1.04 19.97
CA ASN A 23 -9.28 0.01 20.04
C ASN A 23 -9.05 -0.95 21.20
N ASP A 24 -10.11 -1.61 21.67
CA ASP A 24 -10.06 -2.62 22.73
C ASP A 24 -9.32 -3.89 22.31
N ALA A 25 -9.38 -4.26 21.03
CA ALA A 25 -8.69 -5.41 20.48
C ALA A 25 -8.19 -5.13 19.06
N ALA A 26 -6.95 -5.51 18.78
CA ALA A 26 -6.35 -5.41 17.45
C ALA A 26 -6.22 -6.80 16.82
N VAL A 27 -6.84 -6.97 15.65
CA VAL A 27 -6.66 -8.15 14.79
C VAL A 27 -5.73 -7.77 13.64
N VAL A 28 -4.66 -8.49 13.43
CA VAL A 28 -3.72 -8.25 12.32
C VAL A 28 -3.82 -9.40 11.32
N SER A 29 -4.18 -9.06 10.08
CA SER A 29 -4.15 -10.01 8.96
C SER A 29 -2.75 -10.05 8.37
N VAL A 30 -2.18 -11.24 8.26
CA VAL A 30 -0.88 -11.50 7.63
C VAL A 30 -1.10 -12.52 6.51
N PHE A 31 -1.24 -12.01 5.27
CA PHE A 31 -1.62 -12.85 4.13
C PHE A 31 -1.04 -12.30 2.82
N VAL A 32 -0.32 -13.14 2.08
CA VAL A 32 0.15 -12.80 0.73
C VAL A 32 -0.92 -13.21 -0.26
N ASN A 33 -1.71 -12.23 -0.70
CA ASN A 33 -2.84 -12.45 -1.59
C ASN A 33 -2.41 -12.71 -3.04
N PRO A 34 -2.56 -13.93 -3.58
CA PRO A 34 -2.09 -14.24 -4.93
C PRO A 34 -2.85 -13.48 -6.03
N THR A 35 -4.11 -13.09 -5.79
CA THR A 35 -4.97 -12.48 -6.82
C THR A 35 -4.61 -11.03 -7.15
N GLN A 36 -3.82 -10.36 -6.30
CA GLN A 36 -3.37 -8.98 -6.53
C GLN A 36 -2.02 -8.87 -7.24
N PHE A 37 -1.30 -9.99 -7.45
CA PHE A 37 -0.01 -10.00 -8.13
C PHE A 37 -0.16 -10.19 -9.63
N ASN A 38 0.30 -9.20 -10.41
CA ASN A 38 0.35 -9.31 -11.87
C ASN A 38 1.56 -10.14 -12.33
N ASP A 39 2.69 -10.06 -11.60
CA ASP A 39 3.90 -10.83 -11.86
C ASP A 39 4.00 -12.02 -10.88
N LYS A 40 3.95 -13.23 -11.44
CA LYS A 40 4.13 -14.47 -10.66
C LYS A 40 5.51 -14.58 -10.01
N ASN A 41 6.53 -13.97 -10.61
CA ASN A 41 7.88 -13.97 -10.03
C ASN A 41 7.94 -13.07 -8.78
N ASP A 42 7.19 -11.95 -8.75
CA ASP A 42 7.11 -11.11 -7.56
C ASP A 42 6.41 -11.86 -6.42
N LEU A 43 5.34 -12.59 -6.70
CA LEU A 43 4.65 -13.45 -5.73
C LEU A 43 5.57 -14.55 -5.15
N VAL A 44 6.34 -15.23 -6.02
CA VAL A 44 7.25 -16.31 -5.59
C VAL A 44 8.42 -15.77 -4.75
N LYS A 45 8.96 -14.60 -5.13
CA LYS A 45 10.08 -13.95 -4.44
C LYS A 45 9.65 -13.07 -3.27
N TYR A 46 8.36 -12.99 -2.98
CA TYR A 46 7.88 -12.16 -1.88
C TYR A 46 8.41 -12.70 -0.55
N PRO A 47 9.06 -11.87 0.29
CA PRO A 47 9.63 -12.32 1.56
C PRO A 47 8.57 -12.92 2.48
N ARG A 48 8.92 -13.98 3.21
CA ARG A 48 8.03 -14.67 4.16
C ARG A 48 8.80 -14.98 5.41
N THR A 49 8.42 -14.37 6.52
CA THR A 49 9.09 -14.50 7.82
C THR A 49 8.07 -14.68 8.97
N PRO A 50 7.23 -15.73 8.91
CA PRO A 50 6.05 -15.84 9.80
C PRO A 50 6.41 -15.80 11.29
N GLU A 51 7.50 -16.45 11.72
CA GLU A 51 7.90 -16.43 13.13
C GLU A 51 8.40 -15.06 13.60
N ALA A 52 9.12 -14.33 12.74
CA ALA A 52 9.58 -12.98 13.04
C ALA A 52 8.40 -12.00 13.03
N ASP A 53 7.48 -12.18 12.09
CA ASP A 53 6.26 -11.38 11.98
C ASP A 53 5.38 -11.55 13.22
N CYS A 54 5.14 -12.79 13.68
CA CYS A 54 4.37 -13.04 14.89
C CYS A 54 5.01 -12.38 16.12
N ARG A 55 6.34 -12.49 16.30
CA ARG A 55 7.03 -11.82 17.41
C ARG A 55 6.86 -10.31 17.38
N LEU A 56 7.03 -9.69 16.21
CA LEU A 56 6.84 -8.25 16.05
C LEU A 56 5.40 -7.82 16.38
N LEU A 57 4.42 -8.61 15.99
CA LEU A 57 3.01 -8.32 16.27
C LEU A 57 2.67 -8.47 17.75
N GLU A 58 3.22 -9.46 18.42
CA GLU A 58 3.11 -9.64 19.86
C GLU A 58 3.74 -8.46 20.62
N GLU A 59 4.96 -8.03 20.24
CA GLU A 59 5.62 -6.85 20.79
C GLU A 59 4.83 -5.56 20.55
N CYS A 60 4.08 -5.47 19.46
CA CYS A 60 3.18 -4.34 19.18
C CYS A 60 1.86 -4.39 19.97
N GLY A 61 1.55 -5.50 20.67
CA GLY A 61 0.34 -5.68 21.46
C GLY A 61 -0.88 -6.13 20.64
N ALA A 62 -0.69 -6.75 19.47
CA ALA A 62 -1.78 -7.35 18.71
C ALA A 62 -2.48 -8.44 19.51
N ALA A 63 -3.81 -8.38 19.60
CA ALA A 63 -4.59 -9.38 20.33
C ALA A 63 -4.73 -10.69 19.55
N PHE A 64 -4.82 -10.60 18.22
CA PHE A 64 -4.99 -11.73 17.33
C PHE A 64 -4.20 -11.53 16.03
N VAL A 65 -3.63 -12.62 15.51
CA VAL A 65 -3.05 -12.70 14.18
C VAL A 65 -3.91 -13.63 13.33
N PHE A 66 -4.42 -13.10 12.22
CA PHE A 66 -5.20 -13.86 11.24
C PHE A 66 -4.29 -14.17 10.04
N ALA A 67 -3.77 -15.38 9.98
CA ALA A 67 -2.81 -15.85 8.98
C ALA A 67 -3.32 -17.10 8.25
N PRO A 68 -4.39 -16.99 7.46
CA PRO A 68 -5.00 -18.11 6.76
C PRO A 68 -4.12 -18.59 5.59
N SER A 69 -4.33 -19.84 5.18
CA SER A 69 -3.79 -20.35 3.92
C SER A 69 -4.55 -19.78 2.70
N VAL A 70 -3.97 -19.96 1.52
CA VAL A 70 -4.64 -19.55 0.26
C VAL A 70 -5.90 -20.37 0.02
N GLU A 71 -5.87 -21.66 0.36
CA GLU A 71 -6.99 -22.58 0.22
C GLU A 71 -8.15 -22.22 1.16
N GLU A 72 -7.85 -21.73 2.36
CA GLU A 72 -8.88 -21.26 3.30
C GLU A 72 -9.54 -19.96 2.82
N MET A 73 -8.75 -19.02 2.28
CA MET A 73 -9.29 -17.77 1.75
C MET A 73 -9.98 -17.93 0.40
N TYR A 74 -9.53 -18.87 -0.41
CA TYR A 74 -10.04 -19.13 -1.76
C TYR A 74 -10.30 -20.64 -1.95
N PRO A 75 -11.27 -21.24 -1.23
CA PRO A 75 -11.65 -22.64 -1.44
C PRO A 75 -12.19 -22.86 -2.87
N GLU A 76 -12.72 -21.80 -3.45
CA GLU A 76 -13.11 -21.71 -4.87
C GLU A 76 -12.60 -20.38 -5.45
N PRO A 77 -12.40 -20.29 -6.79
CA PRO A 77 -12.03 -19.04 -7.44
C PRO A 77 -13.03 -17.91 -7.14
N ASP A 78 -12.52 -16.78 -6.66
CA ASP A 78 -13.39 -15.61 -6.43
C ASP A 78 -13.72 -14.91 -7.75
N THR A 79 -14.95 -15.05 -8.20
CA THR A 79 -15.43 -14.48 -9.45
C THR A 79 -16.03 -13.09 -9.31
N ARG A 80 -16.08 -12.54 -8.08
CA ARG A 80 -16.60 -11.19 -7.84
C ARG A 80 -15.74 -10.15 -8.59
N ARG A 81 -16.42 -9.14 -9.12
CA ARG A 81 -15.80 -8.03 -9.82
C ARG A 81 -16.07 -6.75 -9.08
N PHE A 82 -14.99 -6.06 -8.74
CA PHE A 82 -15.02 -4.75 -8.13
C PHE A 82 -14.52 -3.73 -9.15
N SER A 83 -15.24 -2.65 -9.33
CA SER A 83 -14.81 -1.52 -10.18
C SER A 83 -15.25 -0.21 -9.55
N TYR A 84 -14.30 0.67 -9.39
CA TYR A 84 -14.48 1.98 -8.75
C TYR A 84 -13.91 3.10 -9.64
N ALA A 85 -14.21 3.00 -10.95
CA ALA A 85 -13.75 4.00 -11.90
C ALA A 85 -14.20 5.43 -11.48
N PRO A 86 -13.35 6.45 -11.63
CA PRO A 86 -12.03 6.39 -12.27
C PRO A 86 -10.87 5.98 -11.33
N LEU A 87 -11.13 5.74 -10.03
CA LEU A 87 -10.09 5.49 -9.03
C LEU A 87 -9.20 4.27 -9.34
N ASP A 88 -9.77 3.23 -9.94
CA ASP A 88 -9.10 1.95 -10.21
C ASP A 88 -8.56 1.84 -11.66
N THR A 89 -8.69 2.90 -12.47
CA THR A 89 -8.30 2.89 -13.90
C THR A 89 -7.19 3.89 -14.24
N VAL A 90 -6.78 4.71 -13.30
CA VAL A 90 -5.69 5.70 -13.45
C VAL A 90 -4.47 5.26 -12.66
N MET A 91 -3.35 5.94 -12.84
CA MET A 91 -2.11 5.72 -12.08
C MET A 91 -1.73 4.22 -12.04
N GLU A 92 -1.52 3.65 -10.85
CA GLU A 92 -1.20 2.23 -10.67
C GLU A 92 -2.21 1.28 -11.32
N GLY A 93 -3.50 1.65 -11.34
CA GLY A 93 -4.56 0.86 -11.99
C GLY A 93 -4.38 0.72 -13.49
N ALA A 94 -3.84 1.74 -14.16
CA ALA A 94 -3.51 1.69 -15.59
C ALA A 94 -2.32 0.76 -15.89
N PHE A 95 -1.34 0.70 -15.00
CA PHE A 95 -0.12 -0.12 -15.15
C PHE A 95 -0.28 -1.55 -14.62
N ARG A 96 -1.25 -1.78 -13.75
CA ARG A 96 -1.51 -3.10 -13.12
C ARG A 96 -2.96 -3.54 -13.29
N PRO A 97 -3.40 -3.93 -14.50
CA PRO A 97 -4.78 -4.36 -14.74
C PRO A 97 -5.19 -5.51 -13.81
N GLY A 98 -6.35 -5.36 -13.14
CA GLY A 98 -6.89 -6.36 -12.22
C GLY A 98 -6.31 -6.33 -10.79
N HIS A 99 -5.24 -5.59 -10.53
CA HIS A 99 -4.64 -5.48 -9.19
C HIS A 99 -5.66 -5.05 -8.14
N PHE A 100 -6.34 -3.93 -8.34
CA PHE A 100 -7.30 -3.42 -7.38
C PHE A 100 -8.55 -4.29 -7.22
N ASN A 101 -8.95 -5.03 -8.27
CA ASN A 101 -9.98 -6.06 -8.11
C ASN A 101 -9.53 -7.14 -7.11
N GLY A 102 -8.29 -7.63 -7.23
CA GLY A 102 -7.71 -8.59 -6.28
C GLY A 102 -7.60 -8.03 -4.86
N VAL A 103 -7.21 -6.76 -4.70
CA VAL A 103 -7.19 -6.07 -3.40
C VAL A 103 -8.59 -6.03 -2.79
N CYS A 104 -9.60 -5.63 -3.55
CA CYS A 104 -10.97 -5.55 -3.04
C CYS A 104 -11.55 -6.94 -2.71
N GLN A 105 -11.20 -7.97 -3.49
CA GLN A 105 -11.60 -9.36 -3.18
C GLN A 105 -11.10 -9.79 -1.81
N ILE A 106 -9.81 -9.62 -1.52
CA ILE A 106 -9.26 -10.06 -0.22
C ILE A 106 -9.73 -9.16 0.91
N VAL A 107 -9.72 -7.83 0.74
CA VAL A 107 -10.11 -6.91 1.81
C VAL A 107 -11.58 -7.08 2.20
N SER A 108 -12.49 -7.30 1.25
CA SER A 108 -13.89 -7.60 1.57
C SER A 108 -14.03 -8.90 2.36
N LYS A 109 -13.29 -9.97 2.00
CA LYS A 109 -13.27 -11.22 2.77
C LYS A 109 -12.76 -11.01 4.21
N LEU A 110 -11.73 -10.18 4.39
CA LEU A 110 -11.22 -9.85 5.72
C LEU A 110 -12.24 -9.06 6.55
N PHE A 111 -12.96 -8.13 5.93
CA PHE A 111 -14.04 -7.38 6.61
C PHE A 111 -15.21 -8.29 6.99
N ASP A 112 -15.60 -9.20 6.11
CA ASP A 112 -16.67 -10.17 6.36
C ASP A 112 -16.29 -11.15 7.50
N ALA A 113 -15.02 -11.57 7.55
CA ALA A 113 -14.54 -12.52 8.56
C ALA A 113 -14.34 -11.87 9.94
N VAL A 114 -13.81 -10.65 10.00
CA VAL A 114 -13.43 -9.99 11.25
C VAL A 114 -14.53 -9.06 11.77
N GLN A 115 -15.33 -8.47 10.88
CA GLN A 115 -16.37 -7.47 11.19
C GLN A 115 -15.85 -6.34 12.10
N PRO A 116 -14.76 -5.63 11.69
CA PRO A 116 -14.13 -4.65 12.54
C PRO A 116 -14.92 -3.32 12.59
N ASP A 117 -14.77 -2.55 13.68
CA ASP A 117 -15.24 -1.15 13.75
C ASP A 117 -14.32 -0.22 12.96
N ARG A 118 -13.02 -0.54 12.90
CA ARG A 118 -11.99 0.24 12.19
C ARG A 118 -11.01 -0.65 11.44
N ALA A 119 -10.56 -0.16 10.28
CA ALA A 119 -9.51 -0.81 9.51
C ALA A 119 -8.40 0.19 9.15
N TYR A 120 -7.14 -0.20 9.39
CA TYR A 120 -5.95 0.65 9.30
C TYR A 120 -5.15 0.31 8.05
N PHE A 121 -4.88 1.32 7.21
CA PHE A 121 -4.12 1.20 5.96
C PHE A 121 -3.07 2.30 5.86
N GLY A 122 -1.91 1.97 5.27
CA GLY A 122 -0.84 2.94 5.07
C GLY A 122 -1.10 3.89 3.88
N GLU A 123 -0.85 5.18 4.08
CA GLU A 123 -0.92 6.20 3.02
C GLU A 123 0.17 6.03 1.94
N LYS A 124 1.15 5.15 2.17
CA LYS A 124 2.14 4.79 1.16
C LYS A 124 1.46 4.24 -0.11
N ASP A 125 0.44 3.43 0.06
CA ASP A 125 -0.37 2.87 -1.02
C ASP A 125 -1.67 3.69 -1.16
N PHE A 126 -1.51 4.99 -1.43
CA PHE A 126 -2.57 6.00 -1.36
C PHE A 126 -3.78 5.69 -2.26
N GLN A 127 -3.54 5.24 -3.49
CA GLN A 127 -4.61 4.85 -4.41
C GLN A 127 -5.39 3.65 -3.88
N GLN A 128 -4.70 2.65 -3.31
CA GLN A 128 -5.35 1.53 -2.63
C GLN A 128 -6.25 2.00 -1.49
N LEU A 129 -5.76 2.92 -0.65
CA LEU A 129 -6.54 3.50 0.45
C LEU A 129 -7.80 4.21 -0.06
N ALA A 130 -7.69 4.98 -1.16
CA ALA A 130 -8.83 5.67 -1.77
C ALA A 130 -9.87 4.67 -2.30
N ILE A 131 -9.43 3.61 -2.97
CA ILE A 131 -10.31 2.56 -3.50
C ILE A 131 -11.01 1.79 -2.37
N ILE A 132 -10.29 1.46 -1.30
CA ILE A 132 -10.89 0.77 -0.14
C ILE A 132 -11.94 1.65 0.55
N ARG A 133 -11.70 2.95 0.70
CA ARG A 133 -12.70 3.90 1.21
C ARG A 133 -13.96 3.91 0.35
N GLU A 134 -13.79 3.92 -0.97
CA GLU A 134 -14.92 3.89 -1.90
C GLU A 134 -15.66 2.55 -1.86
N MET A 135 -14.94 1.43 -1.73
CA MET A 135 -15.52 0.10 -1.53
C MET A 135 -16.39 0.06 -0.26
N VAL A 136 -15.87 0.54 0.86
CA VAL A 136 -16.61 0.60 2.14
C VAL A 136 -17.87 1.44 1.99
N ARG A 137 -17.79 2.60 1.33
CA ARG A 137 -18.93 3.48 1.08
C ARG A 137 -20.01 2.82 0.23
N GLN A 138 -19.62 2.19 -0.91
CA GLN A 138 -20.58 1.58 -1.84
C GLN A 138 -21.20 0.30 -1.29
N MET A 139 -20.39 -0.54 -0.63
CA MET A 139 -20.86 -1.79 -0.01
C MET A 139 -21.53 -1.55 1.36
N LYS A 140 -21.52 -0.30 1.85
CA LYS A 140 -22.13 0.09 3.13
C LYS A 140 -21.60 -0.73 4.31
N TYR A 141 -20.32 -1.02 4.33
CA TYR A 141 -19.70 -1.63 5.49
C TYR A 141 -19.77 -0.68 6.71
N PRO A 142 -20.20 -1.16 7.87
CA PRO A 142 -20.34 -0.33 9.09
C PRO A 142 -18.96 -0.19 9.80
N LEU A 143 -17.95 0.28 9.10
CA LEU A 143 -16.59 0.44 9.62
C LEU A 143 -15.94 1.73 9.13
N GLU A 144 -14.98 2.23 9.88
CA GLU A 144 -14.16 3.39 9.55
C GLU A 144 -12.82 2.96 8.93
N ILE A 145 -12.41 3.61 7.83
CA ILE A 145 -11.08 3.43 7.24
C ILE A 145 -10.13 4.51 7.75
N VAL A 146 -9.13 4.09 8.51
CA VAL A 146 -8.09 4.96 9.09
C VAL A 146 -6.84 4.94 8.23
N GLY A 147 -6.48 6.09 7.64
CA GLY A 147 -5.20 6.27 6.95
C GLY A 147 -4.07 6.49 7.95
N CYS A 148 -2.95 5.79 7.76
CA CYS A 148 -1.76 5.91 8.59
C CYS A 148 -0.61 6.54 7.79
N PRO A 149 0.10 7.54 8.34
CA PRO A 149 1.18 8.22 7.63
C PRO A 149 2.28 7.28 7.15
N ILE A 150 2.97 7.69 6.08
CA ILE A 150 4.13 6.96 5.55
C ILE A 150 5.26 6.98 6.58
N VAL A 151 5.76 5.80 6.94
CA VAL A 151 6.97 5.66 7.73
C VAL A 151 8.17 5.53 6.80
N ARG A 152 9.21 6.31 7.07
CA ARG A 152 10.44 6.36 6.28
C ARG A 152 11.64 5.99 7.12
N GLU A 153 12.68 5.52 6.47
CA GLU A 153 14.00 5.39 7.07
C GLU A 153 14.61 6.79 7.34
N GLU A 154 15.65 6.89 8.15
CA GLU A 154 16.29 8.16 8.53
C GLU A 154 16.72 9.00 7.31
N ASP A 155 17.11 8.34 6.23
CA ASP A 155 17.52 8.98 4.97
C ASP A 155 16.35 9.33 4.03
N GLY A 156 15.11 9.07 4.45
CA GLY A 156 13.89 9.45 3.75
C GLY A 156 13.28 8.39 2.84
N LEU A 157 13.92 7.23 2.63
CA LEU A 157 13.32 6.15 1.84
C LEU A 157 12.08 5.60 2.56
N ALA A 158 10.96 5.48 1.84
CA ALA A 158 9.76 4.85 2.39
C ALA A 158 10.02 3.38 2.72
N LEU A 159 9.59 2.93 3.89
CA LEU A 159 9.73 1.53 4.30
C LEU A 159 8.90 0.61 3.40
N SER A 160 9.54 -0.46 2.94
CA SER A 160 8.92 -1.50 2.12
C SER A 160 9.64 -2.83 2.35
N SER A 161 8.90 -3.93 2.42
CA SER A 161 9.48 -5.28 2.47
C SER A 161 10.38 -5.56 1.26
N ARG A 162 10.11 -4.89 0.12
CA ARG A 162 10.93 -5.00 -1.09
C ARG A 162 12.30 -4.31 -0.98
N ASN A 163 12.50 -3.39 -0.02
CA ASN A 163 13.79 -2.73 0.16
C ASN A 163 14.91 -3.73 0.52
N ALA A 164 14.59 -4.83 1.20
CA ALA A 164 15.54 -5.89 1.52
C ALA A 164 16.11 -6.62 0.28
N ARG A 165 15.51 -6.42 -0.89
CA ARG A 165 15.93 -7.01 -2.18
C ARG A 165 16.92 -6.12 -2.94
N LEU A 166 17.09 -4.88 -2.51
CA LEU A 166 17.99 -3.93 -3.17
C LEU A 166 19.44 -4.21 -2.79
N SER A 167 20.32 -4.19 -3.77
CA SER A 167 21.76 -4.08 -3.53
C SER A 167 22.11 -2.75 -2.86
N ALA A 168 23.32 -2.61 -2.31
CA ALA A 168 23.76 -1.37 -1.69
C ALA A 168 23.74 -0.17 -2.66
N GLU A 169 24.06 -0.40 -3.94
CA GLU A 169 24.00 0.61 -4.98
C GLU A 169 22.56 0.99 -5.34
N GLU A 170 21.69 0.02 -5.58
CA GLU A 170 20.26 0.25 -5.83
C GLU A 170 19.58 0.96 -4.68
N ARG A 171 19.93 0.57 -3.42
CA ARG A 171 19.42 1.22 -2.21
C ARG A 171 19.81 2.70 -2.15
N LYS A 172 21.05 3.03 -2.51
CA LYS A 172 21.54 4.41 -2.60
C LYS A 172 20.81 5.20 -3.69
N ASN A 173 20.65 4.61 -4.86
CA ASN A 173 19.97 5.25 -5.99
C ASN A 173 18.47 5.47 -5.69
N ALA A 174 17.82 4.55 -4.99
CA ALA A 174 16.41 4.65 -4.61
C ALA A 174 16.08 5.88 -3.74
N LEU A 175 17.05 6.43 -3.01
CA LEU A 175 16.87 7.67 -2.25
C LEU A 175 16.45 8.84 -3.12
N ARG A 176 16.88 8.85 -4.39
CA ARG A 176 16.53 9.94 -5.31
C ARG A 176 15.02 10.04 -5.51
N ILE A 177 14.27 8.95 -5.38
CA ILE A 177 12.81 8.94 -5.52
C ILE A 177 12.17 9.84 -4.44
N SER A 178 12.47 9.59 -3.16
CA SER A 178 11.90 10.38 -2.07
C SER A 178 12.40 11.83 -2.09
N GLN A 179 13.67 12.07 -2.39
CA GLN A 179 14.25 13.40 -2.53
C GLN A 179 13.52 14.19 -3.62
N THR A 180 13.35 13.60 -4.80
CA THR A 180 12.65 14.24 -5.92
C THR A 180 11.20 14.58 -5.56
N LEU A 181 10.49 13.70 -4.84
CA LEU A 181 9.13 13.98 -4.38
C LEU A 181 9.07 15.14 -3.38
N PHE A 182 10.02 15.24 -2.45
CA PHE A 182 10.09 16.38 -1.53
C PHE A 182 10.48 17.69 -2.26
N GLU A 183 11.46 17.63 -3.16
CA GLU A 183 11.86 18.75 -3.99
C GLU A 183 10.70 19.23 -4.88
N SER A 184 9.94 18.31 -5.50
CA SER A 184 8.80 18.66 -6.35
C SER A 184 7.68 19.36 -5.59
N ARG A 185 7.46 19.03 -4.33
CA ARG A 185 6.50 19.72 -3.47
C ARG A 185 6.88 21.19 -3.25
N THR A 186 8.16 21.44 -3.02
CA THR A 186 8.69 22.80 -2.84
C THR A 186 8.67 23.58 -4.17
N PHE A 187 9.08 22.94 -5.25
CA PHE A 187 9.10 23.51 -6.58
C PHE A 187 7.68 23.89 -7.06
N GLY A 188 6.72 22.98 -6.91
CA GLY A 188 5.33 23.17 -7.30
C GLY A 188 4.59 24.27 -6.55
N ALA A 189 5.09 24.73 -5.40
CA ALA A 189 4.50 25.85 -4.67
C ALA A 189 4.58 27.20 -5.45
N SER A 190 5.50 27.29 -6.42
CA SER A 190 5.73 28.52 -7.22
C SER A 190 5.75 28.29 -8.73
N HIS A 191 5.47 27.07 -9.18
CA HIS A 191 5.49 26.67 -10.59
C HIS A 191 4.19 25.99 -10.99
N THR A 192 3.92 25.95 -12.28
CA THR A 192 2.75 25.25 -12.83
C THR A 192 2.85 23.74 -12.67
N VAL A 193 1.70 23.07 -12.80
CA VAL A 193 1.62 21.60 -12.81
C VAL A 193 2.53 21.00 -13.89
N ALA A 194 2.51 21.55 -15.11
CA ALA A 194 3.33 21.07 -16.22
C ALA A 194 4.84 21.24 -15.95
N GLU A 195 5.26 22.36 -15.39
CA GLU A 195 6.65 22.61 -15.02
C GLU A 195 7.09 21.65 -13.90
N THR A 196 6.23 21.42 -12.91
CA THR A 196 6.50 20.49 -11.81
C THR A 196 6.61 19.05 -12.30
N GLN A 197 5.73 18.64 -13.21
CA GLN A 197 5.80 17.32 -13.83
C GLN A 197 7.11 17.13 -14.60
N LYS A 198 7.46 18.10 -15.45
CA LYS A 198 8.71 18.08 -16.20
C LYS A 198 9.94 18.06 -15.29
N PHE A 199 9.94 18.82 -14.20
CA PHE A 199 11.01 18.80 -13.20
C PHE A 199 11.25 17.39 -12.64
N VAL A 200 10.19 16.65 -12.29
CA VAL A 200 10.31 15.28 -11.76
C VAL A 200 10.79 14.32 -12.85
N GLU A 201 10.22 14.40 -14.06
CA GLU A 201 10.60 13.55 -15.18
C GLU A 201 12.09 13.71 -15.52
N ASP A 202 12.57 14.96 -15.68
CA ASP A 202 13.97 15.26 -15.98
C ASP A 202 14.90 14.80 -14.84
N THR A 203 14.48 15.00 -13.59
CA THR A 203 15.28 14.65 -12.42
C THR A 203 15.47 13.13 -12.29
N ILE A 204 14.40 12.36 -12.50
CA ILE A 204 14.47 10.89 -12.43
C ILE A 204 15.19 10.34 -13.66
N ALA A 205 15.00 10.92 -14.85
CA ALA A 205 15.71 10.49 -16.05
C ALA A 205 17.23 10.67 -15.95
N ALA A 206 17.68 11.68 -15.20
CA ALA A 206 19.11 11.90 -14.93
C ALA A 206 19.68 11.02 -13.81
N ALA A 207 18.83 10.33 -13.04
CA ALA A 207 19.27 9.52 -11.89
C ALA A 207 19.72 8.12 -12.35
N PRO A 208 20.92 7.65 -11.96
CA PRO A 208 21.41 6.35 -12.37
C PRO A 208 20.56 5.22 -11.79
N GLY A 209 20.31 4.20 -12.60
CA GLY A 209 19.59 2.99 -12.18
C GLY A 209 18.08 3.19 -11.93
N LEU A 210 17.53 4.37 -12.21
CA LEU A 210 16.09 4.63 -12.12
C LEU A 210 15.48 4.75 -13.51
N ARG A 211 14.26 4.26 -13.63
CA ARG A 211 13.39 4.44 -14.78
C ARG A 211 12.01 4.85 -14.30
N LEU A 212 11.58 6.05 -14.69
CA LEU A 212 10.24 6.51 -14.37
C LEU A 212 9.20 5.70 -15.15
N GLU A 213 8.25 5.12 -14.46
CA GLU A 213 7.08 4.50 -15.06
C GLU A 213 5.97 5.52 -15.26
N TYR A 214 5.65 6.24 -14.20
CA TYR A 214 4.76 7.42 -14.24
C TYR A 214 5.02 8.35 -13.06
N PHE A 215 4.64 9.58 -13.22
CA PHE A 215 4.46 10.58 -12.15
C PHE A 215 3.25 11.42 -12.50
N GLU A 216 2.34 11.62 -11.56
CA GLU A 216 1.12 12.39 -11.77
C GLU A 216 0.83 13.30 -10.59
N LEU A 217 0.38 14.51 -10.89
CA LEU A 217 -0.18 15.46 -9.95
C LEU A 217 -1.70 15.39 -10.05
N VAL A 218 -2.34 14.95 -8.97
CA VAL A 218 -3.76 14.60 -8.96
C VAL A 218 -4.49 15.26 -7.80
N ASP A 219 -5.78 15.43 -7.94
CA ASP A 219 -6.66 15.75 -6.82
C ASP A 219 -6.71 14.58 -5.83
N GLY A 220 -6.52 14.85 -4.55
CA GLY A 220 -6.39 13.81 -3.51
C GLY A 220 -7.65 12.99 -3.26
N ASN A 221 -8.82 13.42 -3.71
CA ASN A 221 -10.08 12.71 -3.50
C ASN A 221 -10.51 11.94 -4.75
N THR A 222 -10.32 12.53 -5.91
CA THR A 222 -10.80 11.97 -7.18
C THR A 222 -9.74 11.23 -7.97
N LEU A 223 -8.46 11.41 -7.63
CA LEU A 223 -7.27 10.95 -8.34
C LEU A 223 -7.22 11.40 -9.82
N GLN A 224 -8.00 12.44 -10.16
CA GLN A 224 -7.96 13.02 -11.50
C GLN A 224 -6.83 14.04 -11.59
N LYS A 225 -6.21 14.11 -12.79
CA LYS A 225 -5.12 15.05 -13.06
C LYS A 225 -5.60 16.48 -12.82
N ILE A 226 -4.81 17.23 -12.07
CA ILE A 226 -4.98 18.68 -11.93
C ILE A 226 -4.35 19.39 -13.12
N LYS A 227 -4.87 20.59 -13.44
CA LYS A 227 -4.40 21.39 -14.59
C LYS A 227 -3.58 22.57 -14.12
#